data_0c982eab80c7dabc0bb22db22290fa18
#
_entry.id   0c982eab80c7dabc0bb22db22290fa18
#
_cell.length_a   1.000
_cell.length_b   1.000
_cell.length_c   1.000
_cell.angle_alpha   90.00
_cell.angle_beta   90.00
_cell.angle_gamma   90.00
#
_symmetry.space_group_name_H-M   'P 1'
#
loop_
_entity.id
_entity.type
_entity.pdbx_description
1 polymer ?
#
loop_
_entity_poly.entity_id
_entity_poly.type
_entity_poly.pdbx_seq_one_letter_code
_entity_poly.pdbx_strand_id
1 'polypeptide(L)'
;MNEFDPVALGVERDRLLAKARTVLIAAPGDDAMPEMGVTPVVRMDGAFYIYPSRLSAHVRAVLGAGKAAFMVIEDESKAQNIWARKRLKFDSEIVEIERTSGEFNAVCDFFADTHGPTMGLIRDFSDFH
;
A
#
# COMPACT_ATOMS: atom_id res chain seq x y z
N MET A 1 -8.79 -25.62 23.22
CA MET A 1 -8.83 -24.18 23.06
C MET A 1 -8.88 -23.85 21.57
N ASN A 2 -9.82 -23.05 21.19
CA ASN A 2 -9.93 -22.68 19.78
C ASN A 2 -9.06 -21.43 19.53
N GLU A 3 -7.90 -21.64 18.96
CA GLU A 3 -6.98 -20.56 18.62
C GLU A 3 -7.43 -19.77 17.40
N PHE A 4 -8.48 -20.25 16.72
CA PHE A 4 -8.95 -19.71 15.47
C PHE A 4 -10.38 -19.22 15.61
N ASP A 5 -10.56 -17.93 15.82
CA ASP A 5 -11.87 -17.30 15.77
C ASP A 5 -11.94 -16.38 14.54
N PRO A 6 -12.65 -16.81 13.46
CA PRO A 6 -12.73 -16.00 12.23
C PRO A 6 -13.32 -14.60 12.45
N VAL A 7 -14.24 -14.45 13.40
CA VAL A 7 -14.84 -13.14 13.68
C VAL A 7 -13.81 -12.22 14.35
N ALA A 8 -13.10 -12.72 15.35
CA ALA A 8 -12.04 -11.94 16.02
C ALA A 8 -10.90 -11.59 15.07
N LEU A 9 -10.49 -12.52 14.21
CA LEU A 9 -9.47 -12.27 13.18
C LEU A 9 -9.92 -11.20 12.18
N GLY A 10 -11.19 -11.22 11.78
CA GLY A 10 -11.76 -10.21 10.90
C GLY A 10 -11.74 -8.82 11.52
N VAL A 11 -12.05 -8.70 12.81
CA VAL A 11 -12.00 -7.44 13.55
C VAL A 11 -10.55 -6.92 13.63
N GLU A 12 -9.59 -7.78 13.92
CA GLU A 12 -8.18 -7.39 13.98
C GLU A 12 -7.65 -6.97 12.61
N ARG A 13 -8.02 -7.69 11.55
CA ARG A 13 -7.68 -7.32 10.17
C ARG A 13 -8.21 -5.92 9.84
N ASP A 14 -9.46 -5.66 10.13
CA ASP A 14 -10.09 -4.38 9.82
C ASP A 14 -9.47 -3.23 10.61
N ARG A 15 -9.09 -3.46 11.86
CA ARG A 15 -8.35 -2.48 12.67
C ARG A 15 -6.98 -2.17 12.07
N LEU A 16 -6.25 -3.20 11.66
CA LEU A 16 -4.93 -3.05 11.06
C LEU A 16 -5.03 -2.23 9.77
N LEU A 17 -5.98 -2.56 8.90
CA LEU A 17 -6.21 -1.84 7.65
C LEU A 17 -6.65 -0.40 7.90
N ALA A 18 -7.49 -0.14 8.89
CA ALA A 18 -7.98 1.20 9.20
C ALA A 18 -6.88 2.12 9.72
N LYS A 19 -5.86 1.57 10.39
CA LYS A 19 -4.73 2.33 10.93
C LYS A 19 -3.56 2.45 9.97
N ALA A 20 -3.55 1.67 8.90
CA ALA A 20 -2.42 1.64 7.97
C ALA A 20 -2.28 2.97 7.23
N ARG A 21 -1.08 3.54 7.28
CA ARG A 21 -0.69 4.74 6.55
C ARG A 21 0.30 4.42 5.44
N THR A 22 0.99 3.31 5.57
CA THR A 22 1.97 2.80 4.61
C THR A 22 1.74 1.32 4.38
N VAL A 23 2.25 0.84 3.27
CA VAL A 23 2.22 -0.57 2.90
C VAL A 23 3.59 -0.97 2.37
N LEU A 24 4.02 -2.18 2.72
CA LEU A 24 5.16 -2.82 2.09
C LEU A 24 4.68 -3.40 0.77
N ILE A 25 5.49 -3.24 -0.27
CA ILE A 25 5.18 -3.73 -1.61
C ILE A 25 6.36 -4.49 -2.19
N ALA A 26 6.10 -5.59 -2.86
CA ALA A 26 7.12 -6.41 -3.48
C ALA A 26 6.65 -6.99 -4.80
N ALA A 27 7.57 -7.07 -5.77
CA ALA A 27 7.33 -7.70 -7.07
C ALA A 27 8.64 -8.25 -7.63
N PRO A 28 8.60 -9.20 -8.59
CA PRO A 28 9.81 -9.70 -9.24
C PRO A 28 10.50 -8.60 -10.04
N GLY A 29 11.81 -8.44 -9.83
CA GLY A 29 12.64 -7.57 -10.65
C GLY A 29 13.13 -8.26 -11.94
N ASP A 30 13.87 -7.53 -12.76
CA ASP A 30 14.36 -8.01 -14.06
C ASP A 30 15.28 -9.23 -13.95
N ASP A 31 16.04 -9.34 -12.87
CA ASP A 31 16.97 -10.42 -12.60
C ASP A 31 16.37 -11.54 -11.72
N ALA A 32 15.06 -11.59 -11.61
CA ALA A 32 14.29 -12.47 -10.72
C ALA A 32 14.52 -12.23 -9.23
N MET A 33 15.38 -11.28 -8.85
CA MET A 33 15.51 -10.84 -7.47
C MET A 33 14.29 -9.98 -7.11
N PRO A 34 13.57 -10.29 -6.02
CA PRO A 34 12.43 -9.46 -5.62
C PRO A 34 12.84 -8.04 -5.30
N GLU A 35 12.08 -7.08 -5.83
CA GLU A 35 12.21 -5.68 -5.48
C GLU A 35 11.15 -5.31 -4.44
N MET A 36 11.55 -4.60 -3.40
CA MET A 36 10.69 -4.25 -2.26
C MET A 36 10.79 -2.78 -1.93
N GLY A 37 9.70 -2.25 -1.40
CA GLY A 37 9.68 -0.88 -0.91
C GLY A 37 8.54 -0.62 0.05
N VAL A 38 8.48 0.61 0.54
CA VAL A 38 7.40 1.12 1.40
C VAL A 38 6.79 2.32 0.69
N THR A 39 5.48 2.39 0.68
CA THR A 39 4.77 3.51 0.08
C THR A 39 3.57 3.92 0.94
N PRO A 40 3.24 5.22 0.97
CA PRO A 40 1.98 5.65 1.54
C PRO A 40 0.81 5.01 0.82
N VAL A 41 -0.24 4.73 1.56
CA VAL A 41 -1.45 4.10 1.04
C VAL A 41 -2.68 4.83 1.55
N VAL A 42 -3.71 4.90 0.73
CA VAL A 42 -5.05 5.31 1.16
C VAL A 42 -6.05 4.24 0.76
N ARG A 43 -7.13 4.18 1.50
CA ARG A 43 -8.26 3.31 1.20
C ARG A 43 -9.48 4.17 0.91
N MET A 44 -10.07 3.98 -0.26
CA MET A 44 -11.22 4.76 -0.70
C MET A 44 -12.18 3.83 -1.43
N ASP A 45 -13.45 3.82 -1.01
CA ASP A 45 -14.50 2.98 -1.61
C ASP A 45 -14.14 1.48 -1.69
N GLY A 46 -13.45 0.99 -0.68
CA GLY A 46 -13.05 -0.42 -0.59
C GLY A 46 -11.83 -0.82 -1.38
N ALA A 47 -11.23 0.11 -2.12
CA ALA A 47 -9.99 -0.13 -2.87
C ALA A 47 -8.80 0.56 -2.19
N PHE A 48 -7.61 -0.01 -2.40
CA PHE A 48 -6.36 0.59 -1.94
C PHE A 48 -5.72 1.35 -3.09
N TYR A 49 -5.17 2.52 -2.77
CA TYR A 49 -4.48 3.37 -3.75
C TYR A 49 -3.09 3.71 -3.23
N ILE A 50 -2.12 3.69 -4.12
CA ILE A 50 -0.75 4.15 -3.87
C ILE A 50 -0.37 5.16 -4.94
N TYR A 51 0.58 6.03 -4.62
CA TYR A 51 1.07 7.05 -5.56
C TYR A 51 2.60 7.09 -5.50
N PRO A 52 3.26 6.06 -6.04
CA PRO A 52 4.71 5.95 -5.97
C PRO A 52 5.41 6.54 -7.18
N SER A 53 6.72 6.74 -7.04
CA SER A 53 7.58 7.24 -8.12
C SER A 53 8.20 6.09 -8.92
N ARG A 54 8.20 6.21 -10.24
CA ARG A 54 8.90 5.29 -11.15
C ARG A 54 10.44 5.31 -11.01
N LEU A 55 10.98 6.28 -10.30
CA LEU A 55 12.41 6.30 -10.00
C LEU A 55 12.82 5.16 -9.08
N SER A 56 11.88 4.59 -8.33
CA SER A 56 12.14 3.46 -7.46
C SER A 56 12.07 2.14 -8.23
N ALA A 57 13.05 1.26 -8.01
CA ALA A 57 13.13 -0.02 -8.70
C ALA A 57 11.91 -0.91 -8.41
N HIS A 58 11.43 -0.92 -7.17
CA HIS A 58 10.25 -1.72 -6.81
C HIS A 58 8.99 -1.24 -7.54
N VAL A 59 8.87 0.04 -7.84
CA VAL A 59 7.73 0.57 -8.60
C VAL A 59 7.78 0.11 -10.05
N ARG A 60 8.94 0.17 -10.69
CA ARG A 60 9.10 -0.34 -12.05
C ARG A 60 8.80 -1.84 -12.12
N ALA A 61 9.24 -2.60 -11.12
CA ALA A 61 8.95 -4.04 -11.02
C ALA A 61 7.45 -4.31 -10.92
N VAL A 62 6.74 -3.57 -10.09
CA VAL A 62 5.28 -3.68 -9.92
C VAL A 62 4.55 -3.37 -11.23
N LEU A 63 4.90 -2.27 -11.89
CA LEU A 63 4.27 -1.86 -13.14
C LEU A 63 4.54 -2.89 -14.25
N GLY A 64 5.75 -3.43 -14.31
CA GLY A 64 6.10 -4.46 -15.30
C GLY A 64 5.37 -5.79 -15.06
N ALA A 65 5.18 -6.18 -13.80
CA ALA A 65 4.50 -7.43 -13.45
C ALA A 65 2.97 -7.30 -13.53
N GLY A 66 2.42 -6.11 -13.33
CA GLY A 66 0.99 -5.88 -13.27
C GLY A 66 0.33 -6.41 -12.00
N LYS A 67 1.12 -6.88 -11.06
CA LYS A 67 0.67 -7.41 -9.77
C LYS A 67 1.78 -7.28 -8.74
N ALA A 68 1.41 -7.33 -7.47
CA ALA A 68 2.36 -7.23 -6.38
C ALA A 68 1.88 -7.96 -5.13
N ALA A 69 2.84 -8.29 -4.27
CA ALA A 69 2.56 -8.70 -2.90
C ALA A 69 2.61 -7.48 -2.00
N PHE A 70 1.69 -7.42 -1.06
CA PHE A 70 1.57 -6.32 -0.11
C PHE A 70 1.59 -6.84 1.31
N MET A 71 2.12 -6.03 2.21
CA MET A 71 2.04 -6.32 3.64
C MET A 71 1.71 -5.04 4.41
N VAL A 72 0.69 -5.12 5.25
CA VAL A 72 0.38 -4.15 6.29
C VAL A 72 0.81 -4.77 7.60
N ILE A 73 1.58 -4.05 8.40
CA ILE A 73 2.14 -4.57 9.65
C ILE A 73 2.00 -3.51 10.74
N GLU A 74 1.66 -3.94 11.96
CA GLU A 74 1.57 -3.01 13.08
C GLU A 74 2.95 -2.43 13.41
N ASP A 75 2.95 -1.21 13.94
CA ASP A 75 4.18 -0.55 14.39
C ASP A 75 4.83 -1.39 15.48
N GLU A 76 6.14 -1.63 15.36
CA GLU A 76 6.88 -2.45 16.34
C GLU A 76 6.85 -1.85 17.74
N SER A 77 6.75 -0.53 17.85
CA SER A 77 6.64 0.15 19.15
C SER A 77 5.33 -0.19 19.88
N LYS A 78 4.31 -0.69 19.17
CA LYS A 78 3.01 -1.06 19.72
C LYS A 78 2.83 -2.56 19.84
N ALA A 79 3.79 -3.35 19.38
CA ALA A 79 3.74 -4.80 19.48
C ALA A 79 3.98 -5.25 20.92
N GLN A 80 3.08 -6.04 21.46
CA GLN A 80 3.25 -6.64 22.78
C GLN A 80 4.32 -7.71 22.77
N ASN A 81 4.44 -8.41 21.63
CA ASN A 81 5.43 -9.44 21.42
C ASN A 81 5.95 -9.28 19.98
N ILE A 82 7.23 -8.98 19.86
CA ILE A 82 7.86 -8.75 18.55
C ILE A 82 7.78 -9.97 17.63
N TRP A 83 7.75 -11.17 18.20
CA TRP A 83 7.62 -12.41 17.45
C TRP A 83 6.20 -12.64 16.90
N ALA A 84 5.21 -12.01 17.52
CA ALA A 84 3.80 -12.12 17.16
C ALA A 84 3.22 -10.78 16.70
N ARG A 85 4.05 -9.94 16.10
CA ARG A 85 3.67 -8.65 15.55
C ARG A 85 2.55 -8.84 14.51
N LYS A 86 1.45 -8.12 14.69
CA LYS A 86 0.27 -8.25 13.81
C LYS A 86 0.60 -7.80 12.40
N ARG A 87 0.26 -8.62 11.42
CA ARG A 87 0.51 -8.33 10.01
C ARG A 87 -0.51 -9.02 9.13
N LEU A 88 -0.76 -8.39 7.97
CA LEU A 88 -1.62 -8.93 6.93
C LEU A 88 -0.85 -8.89 5.62
N LYS A 89 -0.69 -10.05 4.99
CA LYS A 89 -0.11 -10.16 3.65
C LYS A 89 -1.24 -10.46 2.67
N PHE A 90 -1.23 -9.79 1.52
CA PHE A 90 -2.13 -10.09 0.43
C PHE A 90 -1.46 -9.81 -0.92
N ASP A 91 -1.96 -10.47 -1.94
CA ASP A 91 -1.52 -10.25 -3.32
C ASP A 91 -2.65 -9.55 -4.09
N SER A 92 -2.29 -8.69 -5.02
CA SER A 92 -3.28 -7.96 -5.80
C SER A 92 -2.76 -7.64 -7.19
N GLU A 93 -3.68 -7.59 -8.13
CA GLU A 93 -3.42 -6.97 -9.42
C GLU A 93 -3.32 -5.46 -9.25
N ILE A 94 -2.52 -4.85 -10.12
CA ILE A 94 -2.31 -3.41 -10.14
C ILE A 94 -3.01 -2.84 -11.37
N VAL A 95 -3.82 -1.82 -11.15
CA VAL A 95 -4.46 -1.07 -12.22
C VAL A 95 -4.00 0.38 -12.12
N GLU A 96 -3.37 0.87 -13.17
CA GLU A 96 -2.90 2.24 -13.23
C GLU A 96 -4.08 3.16 -13.59
N ILE A 97 -4.22 4.26 -12.84
CA ILE A 97 -5.29 5.23 -13.07
C ILE A 97 -4.79 6.29 -14.05
N GLU A 98 -5.57 6.58 -15.07
CA GLU A 98 -5.28 7.61 -16.06
C GLU A 98 -5.15 8.98 -15.41
N ARG A 99 -4.03 9.69 -15.67
CA ARG A 99 -3.76 11.03 -15.11
C ARG A 99 -4.83 12.05 -15.45
N THR A 100 -5.46 11.91 -16.60
CA THR A 100 -6.48 12.83 -17.08
C THR A 100 -7.88 12.53 -16.55
N SER A 101 -8.03 11.46 -15.78
CA SER A 101 -9.34 11.06 -15.25
C SER A 101 -9.74 11.85 -14.01
N GLY A 102 -11.04 11.95 -13.77
CA GLY A 102 -11.56 12.50 -12.52
C GLY A 102 -11.20 11.66 -11.30
N GLU A 103 -11.05 10.34 -11.48
CA GLU A 103 -10.60 9.43 -10.43
C GLU A 103 -9.20 9.77 -9.95
N PHE A 104 -8.28 10.10 -10.85
CA PHE A 104 -6.93 10.53 -10.49
C PHE A 104 -6.97 11.74 -9.55
N ASN A 105 -7.74 12.76 -9.91
CA ASN A 105 -7.86 13.96 -9.08
C ASN A 105 -8.47 13.65 -7.71
N ALA A 106 -9.51 12.84 -7.67
CA ALA A 106 -10.16 12.47 -6.41
C ALA A 106 -9.20 11.70 -5.49
N VAL A 107 -8.43 10.77 -6.03
CA VAL A 107 -7.43 10.02 -5.26
C VAL A 107 -6.32 10.93 -4.76
N CYS A 108 -5.80 11.82 -5.61
CA CYS A 108 -4.77 12.79 -5.22
C CYS A 108 -5.25 13.72 -4.09
N ASP A 109 -6.48 14.19 -4.17
CA ASP A 109 -7.07 15.03 -3.13
C ASP A 109 -7.18 14.26 -1.80
N PHE A 110 -7.58 13.00 -1.88
CA PHE A 110 -7.66 12.14 -0.69
C PHE A 110 -6.28 11.89 -0.07
N PHE A 111 -5.25 11.68 -0.89
CA PHE A 111 -3.87 11.58 -0.42
C PHE A 111 -3.42 12.86 0.28
N ALA A 112 -3.74 14.02 -0.27
CA ALA A 112 -3.40 15.29 0.35
C ALA A 112 -4.07 15.46 1.71
N ASP A 113 -5.34 15.10 1.82
CA ASP A 113 -6.08 15.16 3.08
C ASP A 113 -5.54 14.19 4.12
N THR A 114 -5.09 13.01 3.70
CA THR A 114 -4.64 11.95 4.60
C THR A 114 -3.17 12.11 4.98
N HIS A 115 -2.29 12.43 4.04
CA HIS A 115 -0.83 12.40 4.20
C HIS A 115 -0.16 13.78 4.15
N GLY A 116 -0.93 14.83 3.94
CA GLY A 116 -0.45 16.20 4.05
C GLY A 116 -0.03 16.86 2.73
N PRO A 117 0.54 18.07 2.82
CA PRO A 117 0.68 18.98 1.67
C PRO A 117 1.75 18.57 0.65
N THR A 118 2.61 17.62 0.97
CA THR A 118 3.61 17.11 0.02
C THR A 118 2.94 16.62 -1.27
N MET A 119 1.72 16.11 -1.17
CA MET A 119 0.98 15.66 -2.34
C MET A 119 0.70 16.77 -3.33
N GLY A 120 0.46 17.99 -2.85
CA GLY A 120 0.29 19.17 -3.70
C GLY A 120 1.51 19.48 -4.55
N LEU A 121 2.70 19.11 -4.07
CA LEU A 121 3.96 19.27 -4.80
C LEU A 121 4.18 18.14 -5.81
N ILE A 122 4.00 16.88 -5.40
CA ILE A 122 4.39 15.73 -6.22
C ILE A 122 3.33 15.28 -7.22
N ARG A 123 2.08 15.69 -7.07
CA ARG A 123 0.98 15.22 -7.94
C ARG A 123 1.17 15.61 -9.41
N ASP A 124 1.94 16.66 -9.68
CA ASP A 124 2.21 17.14 -11.03
C ASP A 124 3.52 16.56 -11.61
N PHE A 125 4.27 15.81 -10.81
CA PHE A 125 5.51 15.19 -11.29
C PHE A 125 5.19 14.00 -12.20
N SER A 126 5.84 13.96 -13.38
CA SER A 126 5.56 12.94 -14.38
C SER A 126 6.03 11.53 -14.00
N ASP A 127 6.96 11.41 -13.05
CA ASP A 127 7.47 10.12 -12.59
C ASP A 127 6.59 9.46 -11.52
N PHE A 128 5.62 10.17 -10.95
CA PHE A 128 4.65 9.62 -9.99
C PHE A 128 3.40 9.09 -10.72
N HIS A 129 2.91 7.92 -10.27
CA HIS A 129 1.78 7.20 -10.88
C HIS A 129 0.87 6.58 -9.84
#